data_d785969e41826daceb614e195b6d5707
#
_entry.id   d785969e41826daceb614e195b6d5707
#
_cell.length_a   1.000
_cell.length_b   1.000
_cell.length_c   1.000
_cell.angle_alpha   90.00
_cell.angle_beta   90.00
_cell.angle_gamma   90.00
#
_symmetry.space_group_name_H-M   'P 1'
#
loop_
_entity.id
_entity.type
_entity.pdbx_description
1 polymer ?
#
loop_
_entity_poly.entity_id
_entity_poly.type
_entity_poly.pdbx_seq_one_letter_code
_entity_poly.pdbx_strand_id
1 'polypeptide(L)'
;LLIVAVPIYAFYYFVRDKLGIHWRRWLTGRFLDSYFRQRHYYALNANAGIDNPDQRIAEDINTFTQRSLYFLLILIGAILQLAAFSAVLWEISRMLVYFLVFYAIFGTTVTLAVFGKPLIGLNFMQLKREADFRFGMVRVRENAESIAFYRGEAQESQQVRRRFAAAFDNYNRLIRSQLFLNLFQYAYGLLTI
;
A
#
# COMPACT_ATOMS: atom_id res chain seq x y z
N LEU A 1 8.12 33.90 -7.52
CA LEU A 1 7.58 32.80 -6.72
C LEU A 1 7.93 31.41 -7.32
N LEU A 2 7.64 31.15 -8.61
CA LEU A 2 7.93 29.87 -9.26
C LEU A 2 9.41 29.47 -9.24
N ILE A 3 10.33 30.42 -9.49
CA ILE A 3 11.78 30.18 -9.52
C ILE A 3 12.31 29.70 -8.15
N VAL A 4 11.70 30.15 -7.06
CA VAL A 4 12.05 29.73 -5.69
C VAL A 4 11.36 28.41 -5.31
N ALA A 5 10.15 28.20 -5.79
CA ALA A 5 9.38 26.97 -5.48
C ALA A 5 10.01 25.70 -6.07
N VAL A 6 10.54 25.77 -7.30
CA VAL A 6 11.13 24.60 -7.99
C VAL A 6 12.29 23.99 -7.20
N PRO A 7 13.34 24.73 -6.77
CA PRO A 7 14.42 24.13 -5.98
C PRO A 7 13.96 23.63 -4.61
N ILE A 8 12.97 24.27 -3.99
CA ILE A 8 12.41 23.80 -2.72
C ILE A 8 11.74 22.44 -2.88
N TYR A 9 10.91 22.27 -3.93
CA TYR A 9 10.30 20.97 -4.22
C TYR A 9 11.33 19.90 -4.58
N ALA A 10 12.33 20.24 -5.40
CA ALA A 10 13.40 19.32 -5.76
C ALA A 10 14.17 18.86 -4.51
N PHE A 11 14.50 19.79 -3.62
CA PHE A 11 15.18 19.49 -2.36
C PHE A 11 14.30 18.66 -1.40
N TYR A 12 13.01 18.96 -1.32
CA TYR A 12 12.06 18.17 -0.55
C TYR A 12 12.03 16.70 -0.99
N TYR A 13 11.93 16.43 -2.30
CA TYR A 13 11.95 15.05 -2.82
C TYR A 13 13.29 14.36 -2.56
N PHE A 14 14.40 15.08 -2.73
CA PHE A 14 15.72 14.54 -2.44
C PHE A 14 15.87 14.15 -0.97
N VAL A 15 15.48 15.02 -0.04
CA VAL A 15 15.55 14.73 1.40
C VAL A 15 14.65 13.58 1.78
N ARG A 16 13.43 13.54 1.25
CA ARG A 16 12.50 12.44 1.45
C ARG A 16 13.12 11.09 1.04
N ASP A 17 13.67 11.02 -0.16
CA ASP A 17 14.23 9.78 -0.69
C ASP A 17 15.50 9.36 0.07
N LYS A 18 16.33 10.32 0.45
CA LYS A 18 17.49 10.09 1.34
C LYS A 18 17.07 9.55 2.70
N LEU A 19 16.05 10.14 3.31
CA LEU A 19 15.51 9.67 4.60
C LEU A 19 14.97 8.24 4.46
N GLY A 20 14.24 7.95 3.39
CA GLY A 20 13.70 6.62 3.10
C GLY A 20 14.78 5.56 3.00
N ILE A 21 15.86 5.81 2.24
CA ILE A 21 16.95 4.85 2.06
C ILE A 21 17.76 4.65 3.35
N HIS A 22 17.98 5.70 4.15
CA HIS A 22 18.65 5.59 5.44
C HIS A 22 17.82 4.80 6.45
N TRP A 23 16.50 5.02 6.51
CA TRP A 23 15.60 4.25 7.35
C TRP A 23 15.57 2.78 6.94
N ARG A 24 15.46 2.50 5.64
CA ARG A 24 15.56 1.14 5.10
C ARG A 24 16.88 0.47 5.50
N ARG A 25 18.01 1.16 5.32
CA ARG A 25 19.34 0.64 5.70
C ARG A 25 19.40 0.26 7.18
N TRP A 26 18.92 1.14 8.05
CA TRP A 26 18.90 0.89 9.49
C TRP A 26 18.02 -0.32 9.84
N LEU A 27 16.80 -0.34 9.29
CA LEU A 27 15.84 -1.41 9.58
C LEU A 27 16.31 -2.76 9.03
N THR A 28 16.77 -2.79 7.78
CA THR A 28 17.32 -4.00 7.15
C THR A 28 18.53 -4.54 7.94
N GLY A 29 19.46 -3.67 8.35
CA GLY A 29 20.60 -4.06 9.18
C GLY A 29 20.15 -4.75 10.48
N ARG A 30 19.20 -4.15 11.19
CA ARG A 30 18.66 -4.69 12.43
C ARG A 30 17.98 -6.07 12.24
N PHE A 31 17.24 -6.25 11.14
CA PHE A 31 16.62 -7.54 10.83
C PHE A 31 17.65 -8.59 10.41
N LEU A 32 18.66 -8.23 9.63
CA LEU A 32 19.76 -9.13 9.27
C LEU A 32 20.55 -9.58 10.50
N ASP A 33 20.89 -8.66 11.41
CA ASP A 33 21.57 -9.00 12.65
C ASP A 33 20.75 -10.01 13.48
N SER A 34 19.43 -9.81 13.54
CA SER A 34 18.53 -10.74 14.23
C SER A 34 18.42 -12.09 13.52
N TYR A 35 18.34 -12.07 12.19
CA TYR A 35 18.21 -13.28 11.37
C TYR A 35 19.42 -14.22 11.48
N PHE A 36 20.64 -13.64 11.50
CA PHE A 36 21.86 -14.41 11.65
C PHE A 36 22.23 -14.74 13.10
N ARG A 37 21.66 -14.03 14.08
CA ARG A 37 21.94 -14.27 15.50
C ARG A 37 21.45 -15.65 15.90
N GLN A 38 22.29 -16.42 16.60
CA GLN A 38 21.96 -17.75 17.17
C GLN A 38 21.35 -18.75 16.15
N ARG A 39 21.67 -18.60 14.87
CA ARG A 39 21.16 -19.45 13.78
C ARG A 39 19.62 -19.38 13.62
N HIS A 40 19.00 -18.22 13.88
CA HIS A 40 17.56 -18.07 13.72
C HIS A 40 17.08 -18.42 12.30
N TYR A 41 17.89 -18.18 11.26
CA TYR A 41 17.59 -18.58 9.89
C TYR A 41 17.31 -20.09 9.76
N TYR A 42 18.00 -20.92 10.54
CA TYR A 42 17.78 -22.37 10.54
C TYR A 42 16.48 -22.75 11.27
N ALA A 43 16.24 -22.14 12.44
CA ALA A 43 15.03 -22.37 13.23
C ALA A 43 13.76 -21.87 12.48
N LEU A 44 13.86 -20.78 11.74
CA LEU A 44 12.76 -20.23 10.91
C LEU A 44 12.41 -21.17 9.75
N ASN A 45 13.41 -21.81 9.15
CA ASN A 45 13.18 -22.76 8.05
C ASN A 45 12.46 -24.05 8.51
N ALA A 46 12.59 -24.40 9.79
CA ALA A 46 11.88 -25.52 10.40
C ALA A 46 10.45 -25.17 10.88
N ASN A 47 10.09 -23.88 10.92
CA ASN A 47 8.81 -23.40 11.44
C ASN A 47 7.90 -22.99 10.26
N ALA A 48 6.88 -23.81 9.97
CA ALA A 48 5.88 -23.53 8.92
C ALA A 48 5.02 -22.26 9.14
N GLY A 49 5.21 -21.56 10.28
CA GLY A 49 4.42 -20.36 10.62
C GLY A 49 4.96 -19.05 10.03
N ILE A 50 6.21 -19.03 9.57
CA ILE A 50 6.81 -17.83 8.96
C ILE A 50 7.22 -18.18 7.54
N ASP A 51 6.41 -17.68 6.59
CA ASP A 51 6.63 -17.88 5.17
C ASP A 51 7.65 -16.87 4.63
N ASN A 52 8.64 -17.36 3.89
CA ASN A 52 9.63 -16.58 3.13
C ASN A 52 10.30 -15.43 3.91
N PRO A 53 11.13 -15.70 4.95
CA PRO A 53 11.77 -14.65 5.74
C PRO A 53 12.75 -13.79 4.92
N ASP A 54 13.34 -14.33 3.87
CA ASP A 54 14.17 -13.65 2.88
C ASP A 54 13.40 -12.57 2.13
N GLN A 55 12.20 -12.88 1.64
CA GLN A 55 11.31 -11.92 0.98
C GLN A 55 10.88 -10.81 1.95
N ARG A 56 10.56 -11.15 3.21
CA ARG A 56 10.18 -10.16 4.22
C ARG A 56 11.30 -9.16 4.49
N ILE A 57 12.54 -9.64 4.61
CA ILE A 57 13.70 -8.77 4.84
C ILE A 57 14.04 -7.94 3.59
N ALA A 58 13.95 -8.53 2.39
CA ALA A 58 14.33 -7.86 1.16
C ALA A 58 13.26 -6.88 0.65
N GLU A 59 11.99 -7.30 0.63
CA GLU A 59 10.90 -6.61 -0.06
C GLU A 59 9.93 -5.90 0.91
N ASP A 60 9.51 -6.58 1.98
CA ASP A 60 8.53 -6.00 2.91
C ASP A 60 9.11 -4.80 3.66
N ILE A 61 10.37 -4.86 4.08
CA ILE A 61 11.04 -3.73 4.73
C ILE A 61 11.13 -2.53 3.77
N ASN A 62 11.44 -2.76 2.49
CA ASN A 62 11.47 -1.70 1.50
C ASN A 62 10.09 -1.04 1.32
N THR A 63 9.08 -1.85 1.13
CA THR A 63 7.69 -1.40 0.96
C THR A 63 7.19 -0.68 2.21
N PHE A 64 7.47 -1.22 3.39
CA PHE A 64 7.08 -0.63 4.67
C PHE A 64 7.72 0.76 4.86
N THR A 65 9.03 0.86 4.68
CA THR A 65 9.73 2.15 4.91
C THR A 65 9.28 3.22 3.94
N GLN A 66 9.08 2.90 2.66
CA GLN A 66 8.60 3.85 1.66
C GLN A 66 7.16 4.29 1.93
N ARG A 67 6.25 3.34 2.17
CA ARG A 67 4.82 3.67 2.39
C ARG A 67 4.58 4.39 3.70
N SER A 68 5.27 3.99 4.77
CA SER A 68 5.15 4.64 6.07
C SER A 68 5.69 6.08 6.03
N LEU A 69 6.85 6.30 5.39
CA LEU A 69 7.40 7.64 5.21
C LEU A 69 6.46 8.53 4.38
N TYR A 70 5.95 8.02 3.28
CA TYR A 70 4.99 8.72 2.44
C TYR A 70 3.72 9.11 3.21
N PHE A 71 3.14 8.16 3.94
CA PHE A 71 1.98 8.40 4.79
C PHE A 71 2.25 9.48 5.85
N LEU A 72 3.39 9.40 6.53
CA LEU A 72 3.78 10.34 7.58
C LEU A 72 3.96 11.76 7.05
N LEU A 73 4.59 11.91 5.89
CA LEU A 73 4.75 13.21 5.25
C LEU A 73 3.43 13.81 4.77
N ILE A 74 2.52 12.99 4.22
CA ILE A 74 1.17 13.44 3.86
C ILE A 74 0.40 13.89 5.11
N LEU A 75 0.46 13.12 6.19
CA LEU A 75 -0.23 13.43 7.44
C LEU A 75 0.26 14.76 8.02
N ILE A 76 1.58 14.95 8.12
CA ILE A 76 2.17 16.21 8.58
C ILE A 76 1.75 17.37 7.67
N GLY A 77 1.87 17.19 6.35
CA GLY A 77 1.46 18.21 5.38
C GLY A 77 -0.02 18.58 5.51
N ALA A 78 -0.90 17.60 5.65
CA ALA A 78 -2.33 17.82 5.83
C ALA A 78 -2.65 18.57 7.14
N ILE A 79 -1.98 18.24 8.25
CA ILE A 79 -2.13 18.93 9.54
C ILE A 79 -1.68 20.38 9.42
N LEU A 80 -0.50 20.63 8.83
CA LEU A 80 0.02 21.99 8.64
C LEU A 80 -0.89 22.82 7.74
N GLN A 81 -1.39 22.23 6.65
CA GLN A 81 -2.31 22.90 5.75
C GLN A 81 -3.64 23.21 6.43
N LEU A 82 -4.20 22.26 7.17
CA LEU A 82 -5.43 22.48 7.94
C LEU A 82 -5.24 23.61 8.97
N ALA A 83 -4.13 23.61 9.70
CA ALA A 83 -3.83 24.64 10.69
C ALA A 83 -3.68 26.03 10.04
N ALA A 84 -2.94 26.13 8.92
CA ALA A 84 -2.74 27.38 8.21
C ALA A 84 -4.06 27.95 7.65
N PHE A 85 -4.87 27.12 7.00
CA PHE A 85 -6.18 27.53 6.48
C PHE A 85 -7.16 27.90 7.62
N SER A 86 -7.17 27.13 8.69
CA SER A 86 -8.02 27.44 9.86
C SER A 86 -7.63 28.77 10.51
N ALA A 87 -6.33 29.09 10.58
CA ALA A 87 -5.87 30.37 11.13
C ALA A 87 -6.38 31.56 10.27
N VAL A 88 -6.23 31.48 8.96
CA VAL A 88 -6.75 32.52 8.05
C VAL A 88 -8.26 32.63 8.14
N LEU A 89 -8.97 31.51 8.15
CA LEU A 89 -10.42 31.49 8.22
C LEU A 89 -10.96 32.02 9.56
N TRP A 90 -10.21 31.84 10.65
CA TRP A 90 -10.56 32.34 11.98
C TRP A 90 -10.64 33.85 12.05
N GLU A 91 -9.77 34.55 11.31
CA GLU A 91 -9.79 36.02 11.19
C GLU A 91 -11.00 36.53 10.40
N ILE A 92 -11.47 35.72 9.42
CA ILE A 92 -12.63 36.10 8.58
C ILE A 92 -13.94 35.76 9.30
N SER A 93 -14.09 34.51 9.78
CA SER A 93 -15.29 34.06 10.45
C SER A 93 -15.04 32.78 11.26
N ARG A 94 -15.25 32.83 12.56
CA ARG A 94 -15.13 31.69 13.46
C ARG A 94 -16.12 30.58 13.11
N MET A 95 -17.30 30.95 12.62
CA MET A 95 -18.34 29.98 12.25
C MET A 95 -17.88 29.09 11.08
N LEU A 96 -17.16 29.65 10.11
CA LEU A 96 -16.59 28.89 8.99
C LEU A 96 -15.56 27.86 9.45
N VAL A 97 -14.77 28.17 10.49
CA VAL A 97 -13.81 27.21 11.04
C VAL A 97 -14.52 26.02 11.68
N TYR A 98 -15.56 26.26 12.47
CA TYR A 98 -16.35 25.17 13.05
C TYR A 98 -17.02 24.31 11.98
N PHE A 99 -17.56 24.95 10.94
CA PHE A 99 -18.12 24.24 9.77
C PHE A 99 -17.06 23.38 9.09
N LEU A 100 -15.86 23.92 8.82
CA LEU A 100 -14.74 23.21 8.16
C LEU A 100 -14.33 21.97 8.99
N VAL A 101 -14.16 22.13 10.30
CA VAL A 101 -13.75 21.02 11.17
C VAL A 101 -14.84 19.94 11.20
N PHE A 102 -16.09 20.33 11.38
CA PHE A 102 -17.21 19.38 11.36
C PHE A 102 -17.29 18.65 10.01
N TYR A 103 -17.17 19.39 8.91
CA TYR A 103 -17.17 18.86 7.56
C TYR A 103 -16.04 17.85 7.36
N ALA A 104 -14.82 18.18 7.76
CA ALA A 104 -13.67 17.28 7.64
C ALA A 104 -13.86 15.98 8.44
N ILE A 105 -14.35 16.08 9.68
CA ILE A 105 -14.63 14.92 10.54
C ILE A 105 -15.73 14.05 9.91
N PHE A 106 -16.80 14.66 9.43
CA PHE A 106 -17.91 13.94 8.79
C PHE A 106 -17.44 13.17 7.55
N GLY A 107 -16.74 13.83 6.62
CA GLY A 107 -16.24 13.20 5.39
C GLY A 107 -15.26 12.05 5.68
N THR A 108 -14.35 12.26 6.65
CA THR A 108 -13.41 11.22 7.08
C THR A 108 -14.15 10.03 7.70
N THR A 109 -15.10 10.27 8.58
CA THR A 109 -15.86 9.21 9.25
C THR A 109 -16.67 8.39 8.24
N VAL A 110 -17.36 9.05 7.31
CA VAL A 110 -18.11 8.36 6.24
C VAL A 110 -17.18 7.53 5.37
N THR A 111 -16.05 8.12 4.93
CA THR A 111 -15.07 7.40 4.11
C THR A 111 -14.56 6.14 4.79
N LEU A 112 -14.16 6.23 6.06
CA LEU A 112 -13.65 5.09 6.82
C LEU A 112 -14.71 4.04 7.11
N ALA A 113 -15.92 4.48 7.53
CA ALA A 113 -16.99 3.57 7.91
C ALA A 113 -17.58 2.81 6.72
N VAL A 114 -17.79 3.50 5.60
CA VAL A 114 -18.46 2.91 4.41
C VAL A 114 -17.45 2.17 3.52
N PHE A 115 -16.31 2.80 3.21
CA PHE A 115 -15.37 2.29 2.21
C PHE A 115 -14.12 1.62 2.80
N GLY A 116 -13.75 1.93 4.05
CA GLY A 116 -12.50 1.46 4.63
C GLY A 116 -12.40 -0.06 4.69
N LYS A 117 -13.31 -0.72 5.41
CA LYS A 117 -13.30 -2.18 5.58
C LYS A 117 -13.42 -2.96 4.27
N PRO A 118 -14.37 -2.65 3.35
CA PRO A 118 -14.47 -3.34 2.07
C PRO A 118 -13.20 -3.23 1.23
N LEU A 119 -12.62 -2.03 1.13
CA LEU A 119 -11.39 -1.81 0.33
C LEU A 119 -10.18 -2.52 0.92
N ILE A 120 -10.00 -2.50 2.24
CA ILE A 120 -8.92 -3.24 2.90
C ILE A 120 -9.06 -4.74 2.62
N GLY A 121 -10.26 -5.30 2.76
CA GLY A 121 -10.52 -6.72 2.48
C GLY A 121 -10.25 -7.09 1.02
N LEU A 122 -10.72 -6.29 0.07
CA LEU A 122 -10.51 -6.53 -1.36
C LEU A 122 -9.03 -6.41 -1.74
N ASN A 123 -8.29 -5.43 -1.19
CA ASN A 123 -6.85 -5.30 -1.41
C ASN A 123 -6.07 -6.48 -0.82
N PHE A 124 -6.39 -6.92 0.38
CA PHE A 124 -5.77 -8.10 0.97
C PHE A 124 -6.01 -9.36 0.12
N MET A 125 -7.26 -9.57 -0.32
CA MET A 125 -7.59 -10.70 -1.19
C MET A 125 -6.91 -10.60 -2.56
N GLN A 126 -6.69 -9.37 -3.08
CA GLN A 126 -5.96 -9.19 -4.33
C GLN A 126 -4.51 -9.64 -4.20
N LEU A 127 -3.82 -9.21 -3.16
CA LEU A 127 -2.45 -9.64 -2.90
C LEU A 127 -2.33 -11.16 -2.78
N LYS A 128 -3.28 -11.79 -2.08
CA LYS A 128 -3.31 -13.25 -1.93
C LYS A 128 -3.50 -13.96 -3.27
N ARG A 129 -4.47 -13.53 -4.07
CA ARG A 129 -4.79 -14.17 -5.37
C ARG A 129 -3.68 -13.97 -6.39
N GLU A 130 -3.01 -12.80 -6.39
CA GLU A 130 -1.81 -12.56 -7.20
C GLU A 130 -0.65 -13.49 -6.79
N ALA A 131 -0.46 -13.69 -5.48
CA ALA A 131 0.52 -14.63 -4.98
C ALA A 131 0.19 -16.08 -5.40
N ASP A 132 -1.08 -16.51 -5.29
CA ASP A 132 -1.54 -17.82 -5.73
C ASP A 132 -1.34 -18.04 -7.24
N PHE A 133 -1.58 -17.02 -8.05
CA PHE A 133 -1.32 -17.06 -9.50
C PHE A 133 0.17 -17.20 -9.78
N ARG A 134 1.01 -16.37 -9.15
CA ARG A 134 2.47 -16.42 -9.28
C ARG A 134 3.02 -17.79 -8.87
N PHE A 135 2.56 -18.32 -7.73
CA PHE A 135 2.92 -19.66 -7.28
C PHE A 135 2.57 -20.73 -8.30
N GLY A 136 1.38 -20.62 -8.94
CA GLY A 136 1.00 -21.52 -10.03
C GLY A 136 1.98 -21.50 -11.19
N MET A 137 2.44 -20.32 -11.61
CA MET A 137 3.43 -20.17 -12.68
C MET A 137 4.81 -20.73 -12.30
N VAL A 138 5.24 -20.46 -11.06
CA VAL A 138 6.52 -21.00 -10.54
C VAL A 138 6.48 -22.53 -10.54
N ARG A 139 5.40 -23.12 -10.07
CA ARG A 139 5.21 -24.59 -10.07
C ARG A 139 5.31 -25.18 -11.47
N VAL A 140 4.70 -24.57 -12.48
CA VAL A 140 4.81 -25.00 -13.87
C VAL A 140 6.26 -24.96 -14.34
N ARG A 141 7.01 -23.91 -14.03
CA ARG A 141 8.42 -23.78 -14.38
C ARG A 141 9.29 -24.86 -13.71
N GLU A 142 9.06 -25.09 -12.41
CA GLU A 142 9.84 -26.07 -11.64
C GLU A 142 9.56 -27.51 -12.06
N ASN A 143 8.37 -27.82 -12.55
CA ASN A 143 7.98 -29.15 -13.01
C ASN A 143 7.89 -29.26 -14.53
N ALA A 144 8.57 -28.39 -15.29
CA ALA A 144 8.45 -28.29 -16.73
C ALA A 144 8.76 -29.62 -17.46
N GLU A 145 9.79 -30.33 -17.03
CA GLU A 145 10.15 -31.64 -17.60
C GLU A 145 9.07 -32.70 -17.39
N SER A 146 8.54 -32.79 -16.16
CA SER A 146 7.46 -33.74 -15.83
C SER A 146 6.20 -33.42 -16.60
N ILE A 147 5.82 -32.14 -16.70
CA ILE A 147 4.65 -31.70 -17.45
C ILE A 147 4.79 -32.06 -18.94
N ALA A 148 5.96 -31.78 -19.51
CA ALA A 148 6.24 -32.13 -20.92
C ALA A 148 6.23 -33.66 -21.14
N PHE A 149 6.85 -34.43 -20.24
CA PHE A 149 6.90 -35.87 -20.35
C PHE A 149 5.50 -36.53 -20.31
N TYR A 150 4.64 -36.07 -19.39
CA TYR A 150 3.28 -36.62 -19.23
C TYR A 150 2.24 -35.88 -20.10
N ARG A 151 2.63 -34.91 -20.93
CA ARG A 151 1.73 -34.11 -21.78
C ARG A 151 0.61 -33.43 -20.95
N GLY A 152 0.99 -32.89 -19.77
CA GLY A 152 0.09 -32.27 -18.81
C GLY A 152 -0.24 -30.79 -19.05
N GLU A 153 0.19 -30.21 -20.19
CA GLU A 153 0.11 -28.75 -20.44
C GLU A 153 -1.32 -28.21 -20.37
N ALA A 154 -2.28 -28.97 -20.91
CA ALA A 154 -3.69 -28.56 -20.95
C ALA A 154 -4.25 -28.41 -19.52
N GLN A 155 -3.93 -29.35 -18.63
CA GLN A 155 -4.41 -29.38 -17.25
C GLN A 155 -3.76 -28.27 -16.41
N GLU A 156 -2.44 -28.09 -16.54
CA GLU A 156 -1.71 -27.02 -15.85
C GLU A 156 -2.14 -25.64 -16.34
N SER A 157 -2.30 -25.47 -17.67
CA SER A 157 -2.82 -24.22 -18.24
C SER A 157 -4.21 -23.87 -17.69
N GLN A 158 -5.11 -24.86 -17.60
CA GLN A 158 -6.44 -24.64 -17.04
C GLN A 158 -6.38 -24.21 -15.58
N GLN A 159 -5.49 -24.82 -14.78
CA GLN A 159 -5.34 -24.48 -13.36
C GLN A 159 -4.80 -23.07 -13.18
N VAL A 160 -3.78 -22.67 -13.94
CA VAL A 160 -3.21 -21.33 -13.92
C VAL A 160 -4.25 -20.30 -14.36
N ARG A 161 -5.01 -20.57 -15.42
CA ARG A 161 -6.12 -19.71 -15.88
C ARG A 161 -7.19 -19.50 -14.82
N ARG A 162 -7.56 -20.54 -14.06
CA ARG A 162 -8.52 -20.42 -12.94
C ARG A 162 -8.00 -19.51 -11.84
N ARG A 163 -6.72 -19.60 -11.49
CA ARG A 163 -6.10 -18.71 -10.50
C ARG A 163 -6.09 -17.27 -10.98
N PHE A 164 -5.74 -17.03 -12.24
CA PHE A 164 -5.80 -15.70 -12.84
C PHE A 164 -7.24 -15.16 -12.88
N ALA A 165 -8.21 -15.95 -13.28
CA ALA A 165 -9.62 -15.53 -13.28
C ALA A 165 -10.08 -15.10 -11.89
N ALA A 166 -9.67 -15.81 -10.84
CA ALA A 166 -9.99 -15.41 -9.47
C ALA A 166 -9.35 -14.07 -9.07
N ALA A 167 -8.11 -13.80 -9.50
CA ALA A 167 -7.46 -12.51 -9.29
C ALA A 167 -8.16 -11.39 -10.06
N PHE A 168 -8.50 -11.63 -11.32
CA PHE A 168 -9.22 -10.71 -12.21
C PHE A 168 -10.60 -10.34 -11.65
N ASP A 169 -11.38 -11.31 -11.20
CA ASP A 169 -12.71 -11.06 -10.63
C ASP A 169 -12.65 -10.21 -9.36
N ASN A 170 -11.66 -10.47 -8.51
CA ASN A 170 -11.45 -9.65 -7.32
C ASN A 170 -11.02 -8.24 -7.67
N TYR A 171 -10.15 -8.08 -8.65
CA TYR A 171 -9.71 -6.77 -9.12
C TYR A 171 -10.86 -5.95 -9.69
N ASN A 172 -11.77 -6.56 -10.43
CA ASN A 172 -12.99 -5.91 -10.90
C ASN A 172 -13.89 -5.42 -9.76
N ARG A 173 -14.00 -6.20 -8.66
CA ARG A 173 -14.72 -5.75 -7.46
C ARG A 173 -14.03 -4.57 -6.79
N LEU A 174 -12.68 -4.60 -6.74
CA LEU A 174 -11.88 -3.51 -6.21
C LEU A 174 -12.09 -2.22 -7.00
N ILE A 175 -12.04 -2.29 -8.35
CA ILE A 175 -12.29 -1.13 -9.23
C ILE A 175 -13.68 -0.55 -9.00
N ARG A 176 -14.71 -1.38 -8.87
CA ARG A 176 -16.07 -0.91 -8.58
C ARG A 176 -16.16 -0.21 -7.22
N SER A 177 -15.54 -0.77 -6.19
CA SER A 177 -15.51 -0.13 -4.87
C SER A 177 -14.75 1.21 -4.90
N GLN A 178 -13.66 1.30 -5.65
CA GLN A 178 -12.93 2.54 -5.88
C GLN A 178 -13.75 3.57 -6.65
N LEU A 179 -14.55 3.14 -7.63
CA LEU A 179 -15.45 4.03 -8.37
C LEU A 179 -16.44 4.73 -7.43
N PHE A 180 -17.08 3.99 -6.52
CA PHE A 180 -18.02 4.56 -5.56
C PHE A 180 -17.31 5.48 -4.54
N LEU A 181 -16.11 5.12 -4.09
CA LEU A 181 -15.30 5.99 -3.24
C LEU A 181 -14.95 7.29 -3.96
N ASN A 182 -14.47 7.21 -5.20
CA ASN A 182 -14.10 8.38 -5.99
C ASN A 182 -15.32 9.27 -6.25
N LEU A 183 -16.46 8.67 -6.59
CA LEU A 183 -17.72 9.41 -6.77
C LEU A 183 -18.11 10.18 -5.50
N PHE A 184 -18.04 9.52 -4.35
CA PHE A 184 -18.29 10.18 -3.06
C PHE A 184 -17.28 11.31 -2.81
N GLN A 185 -15.98 11.08 -3.01
CA GLN A 185 -14.94 12.08 -2.75
C GLN A 185 -15.07 13.30 -3.69
N TYR A 186 -15.34 13.08 -4.96
CA TYR A 186 -15.55 14.17 -5.91
C TYR A 186 -16.83 14.96 -5.60
N ALA A 187 -17.95 14.27 -5.33
CA ALA A 187 -19.20 14.93 -4.94
C ALA A 187 -19.03 15.73 -3.63
N TYR A 188 -18.32 15.14 -2.67
CA TYR A 188 -18.00 15.80 -1.40
C TYR A 188 -17.09 17.02 -1.61
N GLY A 189 -16.07 16.92 -2.48
CA GLY A 189 -15.22 18.06 -2.82
C GLY A 189 -15.96 19.22 -3.51
N LEU A 190 -16.96 18.92 -4.34
CA LEU A 190 -17.77 19.95 -5.01
C LEU A 190 -18.66 20.78 -4.06
N LEU A 191 -19.01 20.23 -2.90
CA LEU A 191 -19.80 20.95 -1.90
C LEU A 191 -19.02 22.05 -1.18
N THR A 192 -17.70 22.11 -1.36
CA THR A 192 -16.80 23.11 -0.75
C THR A 192 -16.40 24.25 -1.70
N ILE A 193 -16.85 24.22 -2.94
CA ILE A 193 -16.64 25.27 -3.94
C ILE A 193 -17.83 26.22 -3.95
#